data_39f72d034296b989c35f81ed607ccbc5
#
_entry.id   39f72d034296b989c35f81ed607ccbc5
#
_cell.length_a   1.000
_cell.length_b   1.000
_cell.length_c   1.000
_cell.angle_alpha   90.00
_cell.angle_beta   90.00
_cell.angle_gamma   90.00
#
_symmetry.space_group_name_H-M   'P 1'
#
loop_
_entity.id
_entity.type
_entity.pdbx_description
1 polymer ?
#
loop_
_entity_poly.entity_id
_entity_poly.type
_entity_poly.pdbx_seq_one_letter_code
_entity_poly.pdbx_strand_id
1 'polypeptide(L)'
;MKRFLYRLSTSPHCNRFILKGALMLRVWGAPQIRPTMDIDMLGETSHQEKKIMDQIKNILNMDVEDDGLVFDPDSIQGYPIIEDADYEGVRILFRGNLNSARINMQIDMGFGDIVYPEPKSSVFPTSLGYPAPRLLCYSRECHCRKI
;
A
#
# COMPACT_ATOMS: atom_id res chain seq x y z
N MET A 1 -0.66 9.62 -0.53
CA MET A 1 -0.15 8.28 -0.90
C MET A 1 1.27 8.05 -0.42
N LYS A 2 2.25 8.87 -0.87
CA LYS A 2 3.66 8.71 -0.48
C LYS A 2 3.89 8.73 1.03
N ARG A 3 3.13 9.52 1.77
CA ARG A 3 3.23 9.59 3.23
C ARG A 3 2.68 8.36 3.93
N PHE A 4 1.66 7.72 3.35
CA PHE A 4 1.21 6.42 3.82
C PHE A 4 2.28 5.35 3.61
N LEU A 5 2.89 5.31 2.43
CA LEU A 5 3.96 4.36 2.12
C LEU A 5 5.16 4.54 3.05
N TYR A 6 5.47 5.79 3.41
CA TYR A 6 6.53 6.06 4.38
C TYR A 6 6.20 5.49 5.76
N ARG A 7 4.96 5.70 6.24
CA ARG A 7 4.51 5.13 7.51
C ARG A 7 4.56 3.60 7.49
N LEU A 8 4.14 2.99 6.40
CA LEU A 8 4.26 1.55 6.21
C LEU A 8 5.73 1.10 6.32
N SER A 9 6.64 1.80 5.67
CA SER A 9 8.06 1.43 5.65
C SER A 9 8.72 1.48 7.04
N THR A 10 8.24 2.35 7.93
CA THR A 10 8.74 2.49 9.29
C THR A 10 7.98 1.61 10.30
N SER A 11 6.90 0.99 9.89
CA SER A 11 6.06 0.16 10.76
C SER A 11 6.62 -1.25 10.92
N PRO A 12 6.20 -1.99 11.98
CA PRO A 12 6.56 -3.40 12.13
C PRO A 12 5.92 -4.31 11.07
N HIS A 13 5.02 -3.77 10.26
CA HIS A 13 4.31 -4.52 9.21
C HIS A 13 4.95 -4.38 7.82
N CYS A 14 6.08 -3.69 7.69
CA CYS A 14 6.67 -3.36 6.39
C CYS A 14 7.01 -4.59 5.53
N ASN A 15 7.32 -5.73 6.13
CA ASN A 15 7.64 -6.96 5.42
C ASN A 15 6.41 -7.84 5.11
N ARG A 16 5.23 -7.43 5.55
CA ARG A 16 3.99 -8.18 5.33
C ARG A 16 3.22 -7.74 4.10
N PHE A 17 3.61 -6.63 3.50
CA PHE A 17 2.93 -6.05 2.36
C PHE A 17 3.93 -5.75 1.25
N ILE A 18 3.65 -6.26 0.07
CA ILE A 18 4.52 -6.11 -1.09
C ILE A 18 3.80 -5.22 -2.09
N LEU A 19 4.45 -4.12 -2.46
CA LEU A 19 3.91 -3.16 -3.42
C LEU A 19 3.90 -3.76 -4.83
N LYS A 20 2.78 -3.63 -5.51
CA LYS A 20 2.59 -4.08 -6.88
C LYS A 20 1.73 -3.10 -7.68
N GLY A 21 1.42 -3.44 -8.91
CA GLY A 21 0.50 -2.68 -9.74
C GLY A 21 1.09 -1.41 -10.34
N ALA A 22 0.24 -0.45 -10.64
CA ALA A 22 0.60 0.76 -11.38
C ALA A 22 1.65 1.63 -10.69
N LEU A 23 1.70 1.61 -9.35
CA LEU A 23 2.72 2.36 -8.61
C LEU A 23 4.14 1.89 -8.87
N MET A 24 4.30 0.65 -9.29
CA MET A 24 5.63 0.12 -9.62
C MET A 24 6.27 0.84 -10.81
N LEU A 25 5.47 1.41 -11.68
CA LEU A 25 5.99 2.21 -12.79
C LEU A 25 6.82 3.40 -12.28
N ARG A 26 6.43 3.99 -11.16
CA ARG A 26 7.23 5.06 -10.52
C ARG A 26 8.55 4.56 -9.97
N VAL A 27 8.54 3.41 -9.32
CA VAL A 27 9.76 2.80 -8.78
C VAL A 27 10.76 2.49 -9.90
N TRP A 28 10.25 2.06 -11.05
CA TRP A 28 11.06 1.72 -12.21
C TRP A 28 11.45 2.93 -13.08
N GLY A 29 11.04 4.15 -12.69
CA GLY A 29 11.38 5.37 -13.40
C GLY A 29 10.62 5.60 -14.70
N ALA A 30 9.51 4.91 -14.93
CA ALA A 30 8.69 5.13 -16.11
C ALA A 30 7.97 6.49 -16.05
N PRO A 31 7.75 7.15 -17.19
CA PRO A 31 6.96 8.37 -17.23
C PRO A 31 5.56 8.14 -16.68
N GLN A 32 5.10 9.07 -15.84
CA GLN A 32 3.76 8.98 -15.29
C GLN A 32 2.75 9.49 -16.32
N ILE A 33 2.09 8.55 -17.01
CA ILE A 33 1.07 8.88 -18.01
C ILE A 33 -0.27 9.18 -17.33
N ARG A 34 -0.56 8.51 -16.21
CA ARG A 34 -1.81 8.65 -15.48
C ARG A 34 -1.56 8.64 -13.98
N PRO A 35 -2.07 9.63 -13.22
CA PRO A 35 -1.98 9.57 -11.76
C PRO A 35 -2.82 8.40 -11.25
N THR A 36 -2.27 7.65 -10.31
CA THR A 36 -3.02 6.61 -9.59
C THR A 36 -3.13 7.01 -8.12
N MET A 37 -4.33 6.88 -7.57
CA MET A 37 -4.62 7.11 -6.15
C MET A 37 -4.79 5.79 -5.41
N ASP A 38 -4.83 4.68 -6.12
CA ASP A 38 -5.03 3.36 -5.56
C ASP A 38 -3.69 2.68 -5.35
N ILE A 39 -3.58 2.00 -4.22
CA ILE A 39 -2.39 1.25 -3.85
C ILE A 39 -2.73 -0.23 -3.97
N ASP A 40 -1.99 -0.94 -4.82
CA ASP A 40 -2.13 -2.39 -4.95
C ASP A 40 -1.00 -3.10 -4.19
N MET A 41 -1.36 -4.04 -3.33
CA MET A 41 -0.41 -4.79 -2.52
C MET A 41 -0.72 -6.27 -2.51
N LEU A 42 0.33 -7.08 -2.39
CA LEU A 42 0.22 -8.48 -2.01
C LEU A 42 0.42 -8.57 -0.49
N GLY A 43 -0.54 -9.16 0.20
CA GLY A 43 -0.47 -9.39 1.63
C GLY A 43 0.17 -10.74 1.93
N GLU A 44 1.27 -10.74 2.66
CA GLU A 44 1.89 -11.94 3.24
C GLU A 44 1.55 -12.04 4.71
N THR A 45 0.25 -12.05 5.00
CA THR A 45 -0.30 -12.05 6.35
C THR A 45 -1.65 -12.77 6.33
N SER A 46 -2.34 -12.80 7.48
CA SER A 46 -3.70 -13.32 7.52
C SER A 46 -4.62 -12.57 6.56
N HIS A 47 -5.41 -13.30 5.80
CA HIS A 47 -6.40 -12.71 4.88
C HIS A 47 -7.73 -12.36 5.58
N GLN A 48 -7.78 -12.44 6.92
CA GLN A 48 -8.93 -11.99 7.69
C GLN A 48 -9.01 -10.47 7.65
N GLU A 49 -10.13 -9.95 7.17
CA GLU A 49 -10.37 -8.53 6.98
C GLU A 49 -10.08 -7.71 8.25
N LYS A 50 -10.57 -8.17 9.40
CA LYS A 50 -10.35 -7.49 10.68
C LYS A 50 -8.86 -7.33 11.02
N LYS A 51 -8.07 -8.38 10.81
CA LYS A 51 -6.63 -8.33 11.10
C LYS A 51 -5.90 -7.37 10.18
N ILE A 52 -6.29 -7.35 8.92
CA ILE A 52 -5.74 -6.40 7.94
C ILE A 52 -6.07 -4.97 8.35
N MET A 53 -7.32 -4.71 8.71
CA MET A 53 -7.75 -3.40 9.19
C MET A 53 -6.96 -2.95 10.42
N ASP A 54 -6.73 -3.85 11.38
CA ASP A 54 -5.93 -3.55 12.57
C ASP A 54 -4.48 -3.20 12.22
N GLN A 55 -3.88 -3.91 11.27
CA GLN A 55 -2.53 -3.62 10.81
C GLN A 55 -2.45 -2.27 10.09
N ILE A 56 -3.40 -1.97 9.23
CA ILE A 56 -3.49 -0.66 8.56
C ILE A 56 -3.70 0.45 9.59
N LYS A 57 -4.56 0.24 10.57
CA LYS A 57 -4.79 1.20 11.64
C LYS A 57 -3.50 1.50 12.43
N ASN A 58 -2.70 0.49 12.72
CA ASN A 58 -1.40 0.67 13.35
C ASN A 58 -0.46 1.52 12.48
N ILE A 59 -0.47 1.30 11.18
CA ILE A 59 0.33 2.09 10.23
C ILE A 59 -0.12 3.56 10.23
N LEU A 60 -1.42 3.81 10.25
CA LEU A 60 -1.96 5.18 10.28
C LEU A 60 -1.60 5.92 11.58
N ASN A 61 -1.41 5.19 12.66
CA ASN A 61 -1.05 5.75 13.97
C ASN A 61 0.46 5.85 14.19
N MET A 62 1.29 5.49 13.20
CA MET A 62 2.74 5.58 13.35
C MET A 62 3.19 7.02 13.60
N ASP A 63 4.06 7.18 14.59
CA ASP A 63 4.67 8.46 14.90
C ASP A 63 5.78 8.75 13.88
N VAL A 64 5.59 9.81 13.10
CA VAL A 64 6.53 10.26 12.08
C VAL A 64 6.69 11.77 12.17
N GLU A 65 7.74 12.32 11.53
CA GLU A 65 7.89 13.77 11.42
C GLU A 65 6.63 14.40 10.80
N ASP A 66 6.28 15.58 11.28
CA ASP A 66 5.12 16.31 10.80
C ASP A 66 5.26 16.61 9.30
N ASP A 67 4.39 16.00 8.52
CA ASP A 67 4.32 16.17 7.07
C ASP A 67 3.01 16.87 6.64
N GLY A 68 2.27 17.41 7.59
CA GLY A 68 0.99 18.09 7.35
C GLY A 68 -0.18 17.16 7.08
N LEU A 69 0.05 15.85 7.04
CA LEU A 69 -0.98 14.86 6.76
C LEU A 69 -1.40 14.16 8.04
N VAL A 70 -2.69 14.22 8.34
CA VAL A 70 -3.30 13.54 9.49
C VAL A 70 -4.29 12.52 8.97
N PHE A 71 -4.02 11.24 9.21
CA PHE A 71 -4.96 10.17 8.89
C PHE A 71 -6.01 10.03 9.99
N ASP A 72 -7.21 9.60 9.59
CA ASP A 72 -8.30 9.27 10.49
C ASP A 72 -8.41 7.74 10.61
N PRO A 73 -7.85 7.13 11.68
CA PRO A 73 -7.91 5.67 11.83
C PRO A 73 -9.33 5.14 12.02
N ASP A 74 -10.26 5.97 12.50
CA ASP A 74 -11.65 5.56 12.69
C ASP A 74 -12.44 5.53 11.39
N SER A 75 -11.89 6.08 10.30
CA SER A 75 -12.52 6.05 8.98
C SER A 75 -12.29 4.75 8.22
N ILE A 76 -11.47 3.84 8.73
CA ILE A 76 -11.11 2.60 8.04
C ILE A 76 -12.33 1.73 7.82
N GLN A 77 -12.51 1.32 6.57
CA GLN A 77 -13.55 0.38 6.15
C GLN A 77 -12.92 -0.71 5.28
N GLY A 78 -13.35 -1.95 5.48
CA GLY A 78 -12.88 -3.09 4.70
C GLY A 78 -14.02 -3.73 3.94
N TYR A 79 -13.73 -4.14 2.71
CA TYR A 79 -14.69 -4.82 1.83
C TYR A 79 -13.99 -5.98 1.13
N PRO A 80 -14.66 -7.15 1.01
CA PRO A 80 -14.11 -8.21 0.19
C PRO A 80 -14.14 -7.80 -1.28
N ILE A 81 -13.07 -8.13 -2.02
CA ILE A 81 -13.06 -8.04 -3.47
C ILE A 81 -13.51 -9.39 -4.01
N ILE A 82 -14.66 -9.41 -4.68
CA ILE A 82 -15.23 -10.63 -5.24
C ILE A 82 -15.36 -10.44 -6.75
N GLU A 83 -14.76 -11.34 -7.51
CA GLU A 83 -14.83 -11.36 -8.96
C GLU A 83 -15.28 -12.76 -9.41
N ASP A 84 -16.32 -12.81 -10.23
CA ASP A 84 -16.89 -14.08 -10.72
C ASP A 84 -17.22 -15.11 -9.60
N ALA A 85 -17.72 -14.61 -8.47
CA ALA A 85 -18.00 -15.37 -7.24
C ALA A 85 -16.77 -15.91 -6.50
N ASP A 86 -15.57 -15.56 -6.95
CA ASP A 86 -14.32 -15.92 -6.28
C ASP A 86 -13.78 -14.77 -5.42
N TYR A 87 -13.25 -15.12 -4.25
CA TYR A 87 -12.62 -14.15 -3.36
C TYR A 87 -11.23 -13.77 -3.89
N GLU A 88 -11.07 -12.50 -4.27
CA GLU A 88 -9.81 -11.98 -4.84
C GLU A 88 -8.95 -11.21 -3.84
N GLY A 89 -9.52 -10.76 -2.74
CA GLY A 89 -8.77 -10.00 -1.74
C GLY A 89 -9.65 -9.08 -0.91
N VAL A 90 -9.02 -8.07 -0.31
CA VAL A 90 -9.68 -7.07 0.54
C VAL A 90 -9.39 -5.67 0.02
N ARG A 91 -10.42 -4.85 -0.08
CA ARG A 91 -10.31 -3.42 -0.34
C ARG A 91 -10.44 -2.67 0.97
N ILE A 92 -9.44 -1.84 1.28
CA ILE A 92 -9.43 -0.99 2.47
C ILE A 92 -9.57 0.46 2.04
N LEU A 93 -10.55 1.16 2.62
CA LEU A 93 -10.78 2.59 2.40
C LEU A 93 -10.53 3.35 3.69
N PHE A 94 -9.86 4.47 3.60
CA PHE A 94 -9.67 5.37 4.74
C PHE A 94 -9.43 6.80 4.26
N ARG A 95 -9.50 7.74 5.21
CA ARG A 95 -9.38 9.17 4.92
C ARG A 95 -8.22 9.78 5.67
N GLY A 96 -7.68 10.85 5.08
CA GLY A 96 -6.73 11.74 5.72
C GLY A 96 -7.04 13.19 5.40
N ASN A 97 -6.41 14.09 6.13
CA ASN A 97 -6.49 15.53 5.89
C ASN A 97 -5.08 16.08 5.68
N LEU A 98 -4.88 16.76 4.56
CA LEU A 98 -3.67 17.51 4.28
C LEU A 98 -4.03 19.00 4.35
N ASN A 99 -3.66 19.65 5.47
CA ASN A 99 -4.13 21.00 5.79
C ASN A 99 -5.68 21.05 5.79
N SER A 100 -6.29 21.78 4.87
CA SER A 100 -7.75 21.88 4.73
C SER A 100 -8.34 20.90 3.72
N ALA A 101 -7.50 20.13 3.01
CA ALA A 101 -7.95 19.20 1.97
C ALA A 101 -8.19 17.81 2.54
N ARG A 102 -9.36 17.23 2.23
CA ARG A 102 -9.69 15.85 2.56
C ARG A 102 -9.17 14.93 1.45
N ILE A 103 -8.47 13.87 1.84
CA ILE A 103 -7.92 12.88 0.92
C ILE A 103 -8.56 11.53 1.22
N ASN A 104 -9.09 10.88 0.19
CA ASN A 104 -9.58 9.51 0.27
C ASN A 104 -8.51 8.57 -0.27
N MET A 105 -8.23 7.50 0.47
CA MET A 105 -7.23 6.50 0.12
C MET A 105 -7.88 5.14 -0.06
N GLN A 106 -7.38 4.38 -1.03
CA GLN A 106 -7.82 3.02 -1.28
C GLN A 106 -6.61 2.10 -1.41
N ILE A 107 -6.67 0.98 -0.71
CA ILE A 107 -5.67 -0.10 -0.84
C ILE A 107 -6.40 -1.36 -1.24
N ASP A 108 -6.00 -1.94 -2.36
CA ASP A 108 -6.48 -3.25 -2.81
C ASP A 108 -5.41 -4.29 -2.49
N MET A 109 -5.77 -5.26 -1.68
CA MET A 109 -4.85 -6.25 -1.15
C MET A 109 -5.23 -7.64 -1.62
N GLY A 110 -4.34 -8.26 -2.40
CA GLY A 110 -4.47 -9.64 -2.82
C GLY A 110 -3.65 -10.59 -1.94
N PHE A 111 -3.93 -11.87 -2.02
CA PHE A 111 -3.27 -12.92 -1.25
C PHE A 111 -3.00 -14.14 -2.12
N GLY A 112 -2.01 -14.93 -1.73
CA GLY A 112 -1.76 -16.23 -2.35
C GLY A 112 -1.03 -16.22 -3.68
N ASP A 113 -0.56 -15.06 -4.15
CA ASP A 113 0.24 -15.01 -5.38
C ASP A 113 1.64 -15.58 -5.12
N ILE A 114 2.12 -16.40 -6.06
CA ILE A 114 3.53 -16.80 -6.08
C ILE A 114 4.29 -15.74 -6.89
N VAL A 115 5.28 -15.12 -6.26
CA VAL A 115 6.07 -14.03 -6.86
C VAL A 115 7.45 -14.55 -7.22
N TYR A 116 7.80 -14.48 -8.51
CA TYR A 116 9.12 -14.85 -8.98
C TYR A 116 9.60 -13.82 -10.03
N PRO A 117 10.81 -13.28 -9.95
CA PRO A 117 11.77 -13.40 -8.83
C PRO A 117 11.21 -12.88 -7.50
N GLU A 118 11.89 -13.21 -6.40
CA GLU A 118 11.48 -12.75 -5.07
C GLU A 118 11.36 -11.22 -5.01
N PRO A 119 10.41 -10.71 -4.20
CA PRO A 119 10.27 -9.27 -3.99
C PRO A 119 11.57 -8.65 -3.50
N LYS A 120 11.87 -7.47 -4.00
CA LYS A 120 13.09 -6.73 -3.62
C LYS A 120 12.72 -5.48 -2.85
N SER A 121 13.58 -5.14 -1.87
CA SER A 121 13.51 -3.85 -1.20
C SER A 121 13.89 -2.75 -2.19
N SER A 122 12.98 -1.82 -2.43
CA SER A 122 13.16 -0.71 -3.37
C SER A 122 12.75 0.60 -2.75
N VAL A 123 13.37 1.69 -3.21
CA VAL A 123 13.05 3.03 -2.74
C VAL A 123 11.98 3.62 -3.64
N PHE A 124 10.86 4.04 -3.03
CA PHE A 124 9.80 4.74 -3.75
C PHE A 124 10.18 6.23 -3.86
N PRO A 125 10.24 6.81 -5.07
CA PRO A 125 10.68 8.19 -5.22
C PRO A 125 9.71 9.16 -4.56
N THR A 126 10.26 10.14 -3.85
CA THR A 126 9.51 11.22 -3.21
C THR A 126 9.98 12.56 -3.72
N SER A 127 9.15 13.58 -3.52
CA SER A 127 9.46 14.97 -3.80
C SER A 127 9.49 15.77 -2.50
N LEU A 128 9.88 17.04 -2.56
CA LEU A 128 9.82 18.00 -1.45
C LEU A 128 10.72 17.67 -0.25
N GLY A 129 11.80 16.92 -0.45
CA GLY A 129 12.78 16.67 0.60
C GLY A 129 12.33 15.75 1.73
N TYR A 130 11.18 15.10 1.62
CA TYR A 130 10.74 14.12 2.60
C TYR A 130 11.50 12.80 2.44
N PRO A 131 11.68 12.03 3.55
CA PRO A 131 12.33 10.72 3.45
C PRO A 131 11.63 9.80 2.48
N ALA A 132 12.39 9.15 1.62
CA ALA A 132 11.87 8.19 0.66
C ALA A 132 11.59 6.84 1.35
N PRO A 133 10.39 6.27 1.22
CA PRO A 133 10.10 4.97 1.79
C PRO A 133 10.85 3.86 1.06
N ARG A 134 11.37 2.91 1.84
CA ARG A 134 11.95 1.67 1.33
C ARG A 134 10.98 0.53 1.63
N LEU A 135 10.50 -0.12 0.59
CA LEU A 135 9.44 -1.10 0.66
C LEU A 135 9.81 -2.36 -0.11
N LEU A 136 9.21 -3.49 0.25
CA LEU A 136 9.23 -4.66 -0.59
C LEU A 136 8.33 -4.42 -1.81
N CYS A 137 8.89 -4.65 -2.99
CA CYS A 137 8.23 -4.40 -4.25
C CYS A 137 8.40 -5.59 -5.19
N TYR A 138 7.45 -5.75 -6.12
CA TYR A 138 7.64 -6.66 -7.23
C TYR A 138 8.85 -6.23 -8.06
N SER A 139 9.63 -7.19 -8.52
CA SER A 139 10.71 -6.90 -9.46
C SER A 139 10.14 -6.60 -10.86
N ARG A 140 10.93 -5.91 -11.68
CA ARG A 140 10.51 -5.57 -13.05
C ARG A 140 10.28 -6.81 -13.91
N GLU A 141 10.98 -7.88 -13.61
CA GLU A 141 10.89 -9.17 -14.31
C GLU A 141 9.87 -10.12 -13.66
N CYS A 142 9.07 -9.62 -12.73
CA CYS A 142 8.16 -10.46 -11.96
C CYS A 142 7.12 -11.16 -12.82
N HIS A 143 7.06 -12.48 -12.67
CA HIS A 143 6.00 -13.30 -13.19
C HIS A 143 5.15 -13.76 -12.02
N CYS A 144 3.92 -13.26 -11.95
CA CYS A 144 2.99 -13.62 -10.89
C CYS A 144 2.10 -14.78 -11.36
N ARG A 145 1.94 -15.77 -10.48
CA ARG A 145 0.95 -16.82 -10.67
C ARG A 145 0.00 -16.80 -9.47
N LYS A 146 -1.27 -16.73 -9.76
CA LYS A 146 -2.29 -17.01 -8.76
C LYS A 146 -2.37 -18.51 -8.53
N ILE A 147 -2.42 -18.88 -7.28
CA ILE A 147 -2.63 -20.28 -6.89
C ILE A 147 -4.12 -20.60 -6.99
#